data_a3c21d51d8a3ce6df7c281e91a38aaa0
#
_entry.id   a3c21d51d8a3ce6df7c281e91a38aaa0
#
_cell.length_a   1.000
_cell.length_b   1.000
_cell.length_c   1.000
_cell.angle_alpha   90.00
_cell.angle_beta   90.00
_cell.angle_gamma   90.00
#
_symmetry.space_group_name_H-M   'P 1'
#
loop_
_entity.id
_entity.type
_entity.pdbx_description
1 polymer ?
#
loop_
_entity_poly.entity_id
_entity_poly.type
_entity_poly.pdbx_seq_one_letter_code
_entity_poly.pdbx_strand_id
1 'polypeptide(L)'
;MKIVQVATGLITIPPNGWGAVERIIWEYANNLQLMDIDVEIKNWNDVVYEENTIVHCHMANTALDMRDKGIPYIYSLHDHHAEWYGKDSGVYQNNLAAIKGSVISICHSKHIIDYFDGTDKLFYLPHGVNTDFFRPILPDVREKKKLLMICNNGIAGDISIDRKGFRIAIEAAKKYNLPITIAGPENNQGFFEHHKDLLEYEKLTLKLTNPTDDETLKLYQEHSIFMAPSFLEYGHPNLSILEAMSCGLPIVGTCN
;
A
#
# COMPACT_ATOMS: atom_id res chain seq x y z
N MET A 1 13.70 -22.58 13.15
CA MET A 1 13.42 -21.98 11.84
C MET A 1 13.42 -20.48 12.04
N LYS A 2 14.19 -19.77 11.27
CA LYS A 2 14.33 -18.31 11.31
C LYS A 2 13.75 -17.70 10.03
N ILE A 3 13.09 -16.58 10.13
CA ILE A 3 12.59 -15.81 8.97
C ILE A 3 13.37 -14.50 8.89
N VAL A 4 13.89 -14.19 7.73
CA VAL A 4 14.52 -12.90 7.44
C VAL A 4 13.61 -12.14 6.49
N GLN A 5 12.98 -11.08 6.97
CA GLN A 5 12.25 -10.12 6.16
C GLN A 5 13.23 -9.15 5.51
N VAL A 6 13.27 -9.09 4.19
CA VAL A 6 14.21 -8.22 3.47
C VAL A 6 13.59 -6.85 3.29
N ALA A 7 14.16 -5.84 3.93
CA ALA A 7 13.72 -4.45 3.83
C ALA A 7 13.86 -3.95 2.38
N THR A 8 12.97 -3.03 1.99
CA THR A 8 13.00 -2.42 0.65
C THR A 8 14.21 -1.50 0.47
N GLY A 9 14.75 -0.96 1.56
CA GLY A 9 15.83 0.03 1.55
C GLY A 9 15.39 1.45 1.16
N LEU A 10 14.08 1.66 0.94
CA LEU A 10 13.52 2.96 0.55
C LEU A 10 13.11 3.82 1.74
N ILE A 11 12.51 3.18 2.74
CA ILE A 11 11.97 3.84 3.94
C ILE A 11 12.40 3.02 5.16
N THR A 12 12.52 3.68 6.31
CA THR A 12 12.80 3.01 7.59
C THR A 12 11.66 2.08 8.02
N ILE A 13 12.00 1.00 8.75
CA ILE A 13 11.03 0.07 9.31
C ILE A 13 11.15 0.10 10.84
N PRO A 14 10.07 0.37 11.59
CA PRO A 14 8.74 0.75 11.09
C PRO A 14 8.72 2.10 10.37
N PRO A 15 7.82 2.28 9.39
CA PRO A 15 7.69 3.56 8.71
C PRO A 15 7.06 4.61 9.65
N ASN A 16 7.51 5.86 9.53
CA ASN A 16 6.85 6.98 10.18
C ASN A 16 5.91 7.65 9.15
N GLY A 17 4.63 7.32 9.23
CA GLY A 17 3.61 7.76 8.29
C GLY A 17 3.48 6.83 7.07
N TRP A 18 3.66 7.34 5.84
CA TRP A 18 3.50 6.53 4.63
C TRP A 18 4.63 5.49 4.45
N GLY A 19 4.33 4.40 3.77
CA GLY A 19 5.24 3.27 3.56
C GLY A 19 4.49 1.95 3.69
N ALA A 20 3.58 1.69 2.72
CA ALA A 20 2.68 0.55 2.82
C ALA A 20 3.42 -0.80 2.88
N VAL A 21 4.46 -0.97 2.05
CA VAL A 21 5.25 -2.22 2.02
C VAL A 21 6.05 -2.37 3.31
N GLU A 22 6.67 -1.28 3.79
CA GLU A 22 7.45 -1.28 5.04
C GLU A 22 6.57 -1.56 6.25
N ARG A 23 5.32 -1.08 6.24
CA ARG A 23 4.32 -1.41 7.26
C ARG A 23 3.97 -2.89 7.23
N ILE A 24 3.75 -3.47 6.05
CA ILE A 24 3.48 -4.90 5.90
C ILE A 24 4.66 -5.74 6.42
N ILE A 25 5.89 -5.36 6.10
CA ILE A 25 7.09 -6.03 6.61
C ILE A 25 7.12 -5.99 8.14
N TRP A 26 6.86 -4.82 8.72
CA TRP A 26 6.82 -4.63 10.17
C TRP A 26 5.71 -5.48 10.84
N GLU A 27 4.50 -5.45 10.29
CA GLU A 27 3.36 -6.22 10.81
C GLU A 27 3.60 -7.73 10.66
N TYR A 28 4.20 -8.19 9.56
CA TYR A 28 4.59 -9.59 9.42
C TYR A 28 5.60 -9.99 10.49
N ALA A 29 6.63 -9.19 10.71
CA ALA A 29 7.64 -9.49 11.71
C ALA A 29 7.02 -9.58 13.11
N ASN A 30 6.21 -8.59 13.50
CA ASN A 30 5.57 -8.56 14.82
C ASN A 30 4.61 -9.74 15.02
N ASN A 31 3.75 -10.02 14.05
CA ASN A 31 2.77 -11.10 14.19
C ASN A 31 3.44 -12.48 14.21
N LEU A 32 4.49 -12.68 13.44
CA LEU A 32 5.27 -13.92 13.48
C LEU A 32 6.01 -14.10 14.80
N GLN A 33 6.56 -13.01 15.38
CA GLN A 33 7.16 -13.06 16.72
C GLN A 33 6.13 -13.38 17.82
N LEU A 34 4.90 -12.89 17.70
CA LEU A 34 3.80 -13.27 18.61
C LEU A 34 3.41 -14.75 18.50
N MET A 35 3.80 -15.42 17.43
CA MET A 35 3.63 -16.86 17.20
C MET A 35 4.88 -17.67 17.59
N ASP A 36 5.82 -17.10 18.35
CA ASP A 36 7.09 -17.69 18.76
C ASP A 36 8.00 -18.10 17.58
N ILE A 37 7.87 -17.38 16.44
CA ILE A 37 8.76 -17.56 15.30
C ILE A 37 9.90 -16.55 15.38
N ASP A 38 11.14 -17.01 15.24
CA ASP A 38 12.32 -16.15 15.19
C ASP A 38 12.33 -15.35 13.88
N VAL A 39 12.24 -14.01 13.97
CA VAL A 39 12.14 -13.11 12.81
C VAL A 39 13.10 -11.96 12.95
N GLU A 40 13.85 -11.70 11.90
CA GLU A 40 14.70 -10.51 11.75
C GLU A 40 14.27 -9.69 10.52
N ILE A 41 14.43 -8.38 10.61
CA ILE A 41 14.34 -7.48 9.45
C ILE A 41 15.77 -7.05 9.10
N LYS A 42 16.19 -7.29 7.86
CA LYS A 42 17.54 -6.95 7.37
C LYS A 42 17.48 -6.16 6.09
N ASN A 43 18.46 -5.29 5.89
CA ASN A 43 18.72 -4.74 4.57
C ASN A 43 19.22 -5.85 3.63
N TRP A 44 18.91 -5.74 2.36
CA TRP A 44 19.24 -6.77 1.37
C TRP A 44 20.75 -7.08 1.28
N ASN A 45 21.62 -6.09 1.53
CA ASN A 45 23.07 -6.27 1.58
C ASN A 45 23.55 -7.09 2.79
N ASP A 46 22.78 -7.11 3.87
CA ASP A 46 23.15 -7.73 5.14
C ASP A 46 22.57 -9.15 5.28
N VAL A 47 21.86 -9.61 4.23
CA VAL A 47 21.29 -10.96 4.22
C VAL A 47 22.39 -11.98 4.02
N VAL A 48 22.62 -12.80 5.05
CA VAL A 48 23.45 -14.00 5.00
C VAL A 48 22.53 -15.20 5.12
N TYR A 49 22.64 -16.14 4.18
CA TYR A 49 21.86 -17.36 4.23
C TYR A 49 22.45 -18.32 5.27
N GLU A 50 21.62 -18.77 6.17
CA GLU A 50 21.93 -19.80 7.18
C GLU A 50 21.00 -20.98 6.97
N GLU A 51 21.44 -22.18 7.35
CA GLU A 51 20.59 -23.37 7.30
C GLU A 51 19.33 -23.17 8.16
N ASN A 52 18.17 -23.61 7.68
CA ASN A 52 16.86 -23.39 8.29
C ASN A 52 16.35 -21.92 8.32
N THR A 53 16.90 -21.06 7.47
CA THR A 53 16.41 -19.69 7.28
C THR A 53 15.47 -19.60 6.08
N ILE A 54 14.35 -18.91 6.24
CA ILE A 54 13.45 -18.48 5.16
C ILE A 54 13.73 -17.01 4.90
N VAL A 55 14.13 -16.69 3.67
CA VAL A 55 14.32 -15.30 3.23
C VAL A 55 13.05 -14.83 2.51
N HIS A 56 12.47 -13.73 2.93
CA HIS A 56 11.24 -13.17 2.37
C HIS A 56 11.51 -11.79 1.76
N CYS A 57 11.44 -11.70 0.44
CA CYS A 57 11.68 -10.48 -0.34
C CYS A 57 10.36 -9.79 -0.69
N HIS A 58 10.38 -8.45 -0.64
CA HIS A 58 9.20 -7.61 -0.88
C HIS A 58 9.36 -6.70 -2.12
N MET A 59 10.47 -6.81 -2.82
CA MET A 59 10.74 -6.12 -4.09
C MET A 59 11.41 -7.06 -5.08
N ALA A 60 11.10 -6.90 -6.36
CA ALA A 60 11.67 -7.73 -7.43
C ALA A 60 13.21 -7.66 -7.44
N ASN A 61 13.78 -6.47 -7.26
CA ASN A 61 15.24 -6.28 -7.29
C ASN A 61 15.94 -7.05 -6.15
N THR A 62 15.40 -7.01 -4.94
CA THR A 62 15.96 -7.76 -3.81
C THR A 62 15.79 -9.27 -4.01
N ALA A 63 14.68 -9.71 -4.58
CA ALA A 63 14.45 -11.11 -4.93
C ALA A 63 15.44 -11.62 -5.98
N LEU A 64 15.71 -10.83 -7.00
CA LEU A 64 16.70 -11.16 -8.04
C LEU A 64 18.12 -11.21 -7.49
N ASP A 65 18.49 -10.34 -6.56
CA ASP A 65 19.77 -10.41 -5.86
C ASP A 65 19.93 -11.71 -5.05
N MET A 66 18.86 -12.13 -4.33
CA MET A 66 18.87 -13.42 -3.63
C MET A 66 19.04 -14.61 -4.60
N ARG A 67 18.31 -14.56 -5.73
CA ARG A 67 18.45 -15.57 -6.79
C ARG A 67 19.90 -15.65 -7.29
N ASP A 68 20.51 -14.52 -7.59
CA ASP A 68 21.85 -14.45 -8.16
C ASP A 68 22.94 -14.90 -7.16
N LYS A 69 22.65 -14.77 -5.86
CA LYS A 69 23.46 -15.34 -4.76
C LYS A 69 23.15 -16.83 -4.47
N GLY A 70 22.21 -17.44 -5.17
CA GLY A 70 21.79 -18.84 -4.93
C GLY A 70 21.03 -19.03 -3.62
N ILE A 71 20.46 -17.99 -3.03
CA ILE A 71 19.70 -18.02 -1.79
C ILE A 71 18.22 -18.30 -2.11
N PRO A 72 17.62 -19.40 -1.56
CA PRO A 72 16.19 -19.65 -1.71
C PRO A 72 15.36 -18.55 -1.03
N TYR A 73 14.29 -18.09 -1.68
CA TYR A 73 13.48 -17.00 -1.14
C TYR A 73 11.99 -17.17 -1.44
N ILE A 74 11.16 -16.56 -0.58
CA ILE A 74 9.76 -16.22 -0.84
C ILE A 74 9.72 -14.81 -1.42
N TYR A 75 8.82 -14.56 -2.36
CA TYR A 75 8.64 -13.23 -2.95
C TYR A 75 7.20 -12.74 -2.79
N SER A 76 7.01 -11.57 -2.20
CA SER A 76 5.72 -10.87 -2.16
C SER A 76 5.66 -9.76 -3.22
N LEU A 77 4.74 -9.93 -4.17
CA LEU A 77 4.42 -8.93 -5.19
C LEU A 77 3.36 -7.99 -4.64
N HIS A 78 3.76 -6.76 -4.26
CA HIS A 78 2.90 -5.79 -3.60
C HIS A 78 2.23 -4.80 -4.55
N ASP A 79 2.79 -4.59 -5.72
CA ASP A 79 2.31 -3.59 -6.65
C ASP A 79 1.86 -4.18 -7.99
N HIS A 80 1.10 -3.41 -8.70
CA HIS A 80 0.57 -3.72 -10.03
C HIS A 80 1.22 -2.87 -11.13
N HIS A 81 2.33 -2.22 -10.84
CA HIS A 81 3.06 -1.41 -11.83
C HIS A 81 3.45 -2.21 -13.07
N ALA A 82 3.65 -3.53 -12.92
CA ALA A 82 3.92 -4.41 -14.05
C ALA A 82 2.82 -4.37 -15.11
N GLU A 83 1.53 -4.28 -14.71
CA GLU A 83 0.42 -4.14 -15.64
C GLU A 83 0.37 -2.74 -16.25
N TRP A 84 0.58 -1.70 -15.43
CA TRP A 84 0.62 -0.33 -15.90
C TRP A 84 1.64 -0.09 -17.02
N TYR A 85 2.84 -0.66 -16.86
CA TYR A 85 3.90 -0.53 -17.85
C TYR A 85 3.85 -1.55 -18.99
N GLY A 86 3.05 -2.62 -18.85
CA GLY A 86 2.86 -3.68 -19.84
C GLY A 86 3.92 -4.78 -19.80
N LYS A 87 3.62 -5.89 -20.49
CA LYS A 87 4.43 -7.12 -20.48
C LYS A 87 5.83 -6.97 -21.06
N ASP A 88 6.05 -6.00 -21.93
CA ASP A 88 7.36 -5.72 -22.55
C ASP A 88 8.27 -4.85 -21.66
N SER A 89 7.75 -4.35 -20.55
CA SER A 89 8.52 -3.50 -19.63
C SER A 89 9.52 -4.27 -18.78
N GLY A 90 10.61 -3.61 -18.42
CA GLY A 90 11.56 -4.15 -17.44
C GLY A 90 10.91 -4.44 -16.08
N VAL A 91 9.87 -3.67 -15.70
CA VAL A 91 9.12 -3.90 -14.46
C VAL A 91 8.43 -5.25 -14.48
N TYR A 92 7.70 -5.56 -15.57
CA TYR A 92 7.07 -6.88 -15.72
C TYR A 92 8.09 -8.00 -15.75
N GLN A 93 9.16 -7.87 -16.56
CA GLN A 93 10.16 -8.90 -16.73
C GLN A 93 10.91 -9.20 -15.43
N ASN A 94 11.24 -8.19 -14.65
CA ASN A 94 11.89 -8.36 -13.34
C ASN A 94 10.96 -9.07 -12.34
N ASN A 95 9.68 -8.69 -12.28
CA ASN A 95 8.69 -9.36 -11.43
C ASN A 95 8.50 -10.83 -11.84
N LEU A 96 8.37 -11.10 -13.15
CA LEU A 96 8.25 -12.46 -13.67
C LEU A 96 9.48 -13.33 -13.34
N ALA A 97 10.68 -12.76 -13.48
CA ALA A 97 11.92 -13.44 -13.13
C ALA A 97 12.03 -13.71 -11.63
N ALA A 98 11.61 -12.76 -10.79
CA ALA A 98 11.55 -12.92 -9.33
C ALA A 98 10.56 -14.03 -8.93
N ILE A 99 9.37 -14.08 -9.54
CA ILE A 99 8.38 -15.14 -9.32
C ILE A 99 8.93 -16.51 -9.72
N LYS A 100 9.50 -16.62 -10.92
CA LYS A 100 10.06 -17.89 -11.43
C LYS A 100 11.24 -18.40 -10.59
N GLY A 101 12.06 -17.50 -10.07
CA GLY A 101 13.22 -17.82 -9.23
C GLY A 101 12.88 -18.15 -7.78
N SER A 102 11.72 -17.76 -7.29
CA SER A 102 11.29 -18.00 -5.91
C SER A 102 10.99 -19.49 -5.63
N VAL A 103 11.00 -19.85 -4.36
CA VAL A 103 10.37 -21.11 -3.89
C VAL A 103 8.86 -21.01 -4.01
N ILE A 104 8.31 -19.87 -3.56
CA ILE A 104 6.88 -19.51 -3.62
C ILE A 104 6.77 -17.99 -3.71
N SER A 105 5.76 -17.50 -4.39
CA SER A 105 5.43 -16.08 -4.44
C SER A 105 4.01 -15.82 -3.97
N ILE A 106 3.80 -14.65 -3.40
CA ILE A 106 2.53 -14.18 -2.85
C ILE A 106 2.11 -12.92 -3.61
N CYS A 107 0.83 -12.84 -3.95
CA CYS A 107 0.22 -11.64 -4.53
C CYS A 107 -1.11 -11.34 -3.84
N HIS A 108 -1.39 -10.05 -3.67
CA HIS A 108 -2.57 -9.58 -2.96
C HIS A 108 -3.78 -9.29 -3.87
N SER A 109 -3.62 -9.49 -5.19
CA SER A 109 -4.66 -9.32 -6.20
C SER A 109 -4.79 -10.57 -7.07
N LYS A 110 -6.01 -11.11 -7.17
CA LYS A 110 -6.31 -12.22 -8.09
C LYS A 110 -6.14 -11.80 -9.55
N HIS A 111 -6.51 -10.57 -9.87
CA HIS A 111 -6.34 -10.01 -11.22
C HIS A 111 -4.86 -10.00 -11.64
N ILE A 112 -3.96 -9.61 -10.74
CA ILE A 112 -2.52 -9.62 -11.01
C ILE A 112 -1.97 -11.04 -11.17
N ILE A 113 -2.51 -12.02 -10.43
CA ILE A 113 -2.15 -13.44 -10.63
C ILE A 113 -2.47 -13.86 -12.07
N ASP A 114 -3.66 -13.56 -12.55
CA ASP A 114 -4.10 -13.87 -13.92
C ASP A 114 -3.23 -13.13 -14.96
N TYR A 115 -2.76 -11.92 -14.63
CA TYR A 115 -1.86 -11.14 -15.50
C TYR A 115 -0.48 -11.79 -15.67
N PHE A 116 0.04 -12.46 -14.63
CA PHE A 116 1.28 -13.24 -14.66
C PHE A 116 1.04 -14.70 -15.04
N ASP A 117 0.12 -14.95 -15.97
CA ASP A 117 -0.25 -16.27 -16.44
C ASP A 117 0.95 -17.18 -16.76
N GLY A 118 0.80 -18.48 -16.50
CA GLY A 118 1.86 -19.49 -16.69
C GLY A 118 2.85 -19.61 -15.53
N THR A 119 2.55 -19.03 -14.37
CA THR A 119 3.33 -19.25 -13.14
C THR A 119 2.52 -20.06 -12.13
N ASP A 120 2.98 -21.25 -11.78
CA ASP A 120 2.41 -22.13 -10.75
C ASP A 120 2.85 -21.79 -9.32
N LYS A 121 3.72 -20.80 -9.17
CA LYS A 121 4.33 -20.38 -7.90
C LYS A 121 3.70 -19.15 -7.26
N LEU A 122 2.75 -18.49 -7.91
CA LEU A 122 2.13 -17.26 -7.44
C LEU A 122 0.78 -17.54 -6.79
N PHE A 123 0.66 -17.26 -5.50
CA PHE A 123 -0.51 -17.56 -4.68
C PHE A 123 -1.19 -16.29 -4.17
N TYR A 124 -2.52 -16.35 -4.08
CA TYR A 124 -3.30 -15.26 -3.52
C TYR A 124 -3.24 -15.25 -2.00
N LEU A 125 -2.83 -14.12 -1.43
CA LEU A 125 -2.91 -13.84 0.00
C LEU A 125 -3.31 -12.36 0.18
N PRO A 126 -4.54 -12.06 0.61
CA PRO A 126 -4.99 -10.68 0.79
C PRO A 126 -4.21 -10.00 1.91
N HIS A 127 -4.13 -8.66 1.84
CA HIS A 127 -3.60 -7.87 2.94
C HIS A 127 -4.49 -7.99 4.18
N GLY A 128 -3.86 -7.96 5.35
CA GLY A 128 -4.52 -7.75 6.62
C GLY A 128 -4.42 -6.29 7.09
N VAL A 129 -5.12 -5.99 8.16
CA VAL A 129 -5.04 -4.71 8.88
C VAL A 129 -5.06 -4.99 10.39
N ASN A 130 -4.33 -4.18 11.15
CA ASN A 130 -4.34 -4.25 12.63
C ASN A 130 -5.66 -3.68 13.17
N THR A 131 -6.63 -4.56 13.44
CA THR A 131 -7.98 -4.18 13.91
C THR A 131 -8.00 -3.76 15.38
N ASP A 132 -6.97 -4.05 16.15
CA ASP A 132 -6.84 -3.57 17.54
C ASP A 132 -6.43 -2.10 17.57
N PHE A 133 -5.65 -1.67 16.58
CA PHE A 133 -5.25 -0.28 16.42
C PHE A 133 -6.31 0.51 15.62
N PHE A 134 -6.60 0.10 14.38
CA PHE A 134 -7.61 0.74 13.55
C PHE A 134 -9.01 0.24 13.94
N ARG A 135 -9.68 0.96 14.83
CA ARG A 135 -10.97 0.59 15.36
C ARG A 135 -11.93 1.78 15.46
N PRO A 136 -13.24 1.55 15.44
CA PRO A 136 -14.23 2.61 15.60
C PRO A 136 -14.10 3.29 16.97
N ILE A 137 -14.44 4.57 17.02
CA ILE A 137 -14.68 5.24 18.30
C ILE A 137 -16.12 4.96 18.77
N LEU A 138 -16.29 4.62 20.03
CA LEU A 138 -17.59 4.36 20.64
C LEU A 138 -17.84 5.29 21.83
N PRO A 139 -19.01 5.97 21.93
CA PRO A 139 -20.08 6.02 20.91
C PRO A 139 -19.62 6.73 19.63
N ASP A 140 -20.27 6.43 18.50
CA ASP A 140 -19.96 7.07 17.23
C ASP A 140 -20.32 8.57 17.28
N VAL A 141 -19.28 9.41 17.33
CA VAL A 141 -19.39 10.88 17.42
C VAL A 141 -18.96 11.57 16.12
N ARG A 142 -18.77 10.81 15.05
CA ARG A 142 -18.30 11.35 13.76
C ARG A 142 -19.23 12.43 13.23
N GLU A 143 -18.61 13.47 12.67
CA GLU A 143 -19.35 14.49 11.95
C GLU A 143 -19.98 13.88 10.68
N LYS A 144 -21.31 13.97 10.60
CA LYS A 144 -22.06 13.40 9.48
C LYS A 144 -21.70 14.11 8.16
N LYS A 145 -21.54 13.31 7.11
CA LYS A 145 -21.28 13.79 5.73
C LYS A 145 -19.92 14.49 5.55
N LYS A 146 -18.92 14.13 6.32
CA LYS A 146 -17.55 14.59 6.13
C LYS A 146 -16.74 13.52 5.40
N LEU A 147 -16.19 13.87 4.23
CA LEU A 147 -15.47 12.95 3.36
C LEU A 147 -13.98 12.92 3.71
N LEU A 148 -13.38 11.75 3.65
CA LEU A 148 -11.95 11.54 3.84
C LEU A 148 -11.35 10.78 2.66
N MET A 149 -10.18 11.19 2.21
CA MET A 149 -9.34 10.44 1.30
C MET A 149 -7.92 10.42 1.85
N ILE A 150 -7.32 9.25 2.01
CA ILE A 150 -5.91 9.08 2.44
C ILE A 150 -5.21 8.25 1.39
N CYS A 151 -4.22 8.83 0.73
CA CYS A 151 -3.46 8.12 -0.29
C CYS A 151 -2.14 8.80 -0.64
N ASN A 152 -1.28 8.04 -1.31
CA ASN A 152 -0.08 8.53 -1.98
C ASN A 152 -0.28 8.37 -3.50
N ASN A 153 -0.25 9.48 -4.25
CA ASN A 153 -0.36 9.44 -5.71
C ASN A 153 0.85 8.75 -6.39
N GLY A 154 1.91 8.55 -5.61
CA GLY A 154 3.13 7.87 -6.05
C GLY A 154 4.17 8.84 -6.59
N ILE A 155 5.41 8.34 -6.64
CA ILE A 155 6.59 9.10 -7.10
C ILE A 155 6.95 8.69 -8.53
N ALA A 156 6.51 7.51 -8.97
CA ALA A 156 6.87 6.98 -10.29
C ALA A 156 5.98 7.58 -11.37
N GLY A 157 6.57 8.37 -12.25
CA GLY A 157 5.91 8.90 -13.43
C GLY A 157 5.59 10.40 -13.34
N ASP A 158 4.68 10.83 -14.19
CA ASP A 158 4.24 12.21 -14.27
C ASP A 158 3.34 12.56 -13.07
N ILE A 159 3.77 13.51 -12.24
CA ILE A 159 3.05 13.98 -11.06
C ILE A 159 1.70 14.66 -11.41
N SER A 160 1.52 15.04 -12.67
CA SER A 160 0.25 15.60 -13.16
C SER A 160 -0.84 14.53 -13.34
N ILE A 161 -0.48 13.25 -13.39
CA ILE A 161 -1.44 12.16 -13.56
C ILE A 161 -2.18 11.89 -12.24
N ASP A 162 -3.51 11.96 -12.30
CA ASP A 162 -4.39 11.66 -11.17
C ASP A 162 -4.66 10.15 -11.05
N ARG A 163 -3.67 9.42 -10.60
CA ARG A 163 -3.78 7.97 -10.44
C ARG A 163 -4.74 7.57 -9.32
N LYS A 164 -4.83 8.38 -8.29
CA LYS A 164 -5.64 8.09 -7.10
C LYS A 164 -7.05 8.68 -7.15
N GLY A 165 -7.35 9.51 -8.14
CA GLY A 165 -8.69 10.08 -8.33
C GLY A 165 -9.00 11.27 -7.44
N PHE A 166 -8.01 12.11 -7.13
CA PHE A 166 -8.20 13.34 -6.37
C PHE A 166 -9.29 14.24 -6.99
N ARG A 167 -9.24 14.44 -8.30
CA ARG A 167 -10.23 15.21 -9.02
C ARG A 167 -11.64 14.66 -8.84
N ILE A 168 -11.81 13.34 -8.99
CA ILE A 168 -13.13 12.70 -8.83
C ILE A 168 -13.65 12.89 -7.40
N ALA A 169 -12.80 12.71 -6.39
CA ALA A 169 -13.21 12.91 -5.00
C ALA A 169 -13.64 14.35 -4.71
N ILE A 170 -12.86 15.34 -5.19
CA ILE A 170 -13.15 16.78 -4.99
C ILE A 170 -14.40 17.21 -5.78
N GLU A 171 -14.56 16.79 -7.03
CA GLU A 171 -15.74 17.09 -7.84
C GLU A 171 -17.01 16.46 -7.25
N ALA A 172 -16.93 15.25 -6.72
CA ALA A 172 -18.03 14.64 -6.00
C ALA A 172 -18.37 15.44 -4.73
N ALA A 173 -17.38 15.84 -3.94
CA ALA A 173 -17.59 16.68 -2.77
C ALA A 173 -18.23 18.02 -3.14
N LYS A 174 -17.75 18.67 -4.19
CA LYS A 174 -18.27 19.94 -4.71
C LYS A 174 -19.72 19.80 -5.18
N LYS A 175 -20.03 18.74 -5.94
CA LYS A 175 -21.38 18.46 -6.45
C LYS A 175 -22.42 18.33 -5.34
N TYR A 176 -22.06 17.71 -4.22
CA TYR A 176 -22.95 17.50 -3.08
C TYR A 176 -22.75 18.51 -1.95
N ASN A 177 -21.90 19.51 -2.17
CA ASN A 177 -21.57 20.57 -1.21
C ASN A 177 -21.07 20.01 0.16
N LEU A 178 -20.23 18.97 0.13
CA LEU A 178 -19.73 18.26 1.31
C LEU A 178 -18.26 18.63 1.60
N PRO A 179 -17.88 18.79 2.89
CA PRO A 179 -16.49 18.97 3.23
C PRO A 179 -15.69 17.69 2.92
N ILE A 180 -14.49 17.87 2.40
CA ILE A 180 -13.53 16.78 2.11
C ILE A 180 -12.16 17.10 2.66
N THR A 181 -11.57 16.12 3.35
CA THR A 181 -10.16 16.14 3.75
C THR A 181 -9.39 15.16 2.87
N ILE A 182 -8.30 15.63 2.26
CA ILE A 182 -7.34 14.80 1.56
C ILE A 182 -6.05 14.80 2.38
N ALA A 183 -5.61 13.64 2.82
CA ALA A 183 -4.40 13.45 3.61
C ALA A 183 -3.40 12.53 2.89
N GLY A 184 -2.13 12.68 3.21
CA GLY A 184 -1.07 11.87 2.63
C GLY A 184 0.30 12.51 2.74
N PRO A 185 1.30 11.96 2.03
CA PRO A 185 2.65 12.50 2.05
C PRO A 185 2.78 13.82 1.28
N GLU A 186 3.82 14.57 1.61
CA GLU A 186 4.12 15.87 1.01
C GLU A 186 4.29 15.83 -0.51
N ASN A 187 4.73 14.70 -1.06
CA ASN A 187 4.88 14.55 -2.51
C ASN A 187 3.57 14.69 -3.30
N ASN A 188 2.41 14.55 -2.64
CA ASN A 188 1.11 14.84 -3.26
C ASN A 188 0.95 16.34 -3.58
N GLN A 189 1.71 17.23 -2.97
CA GLN A 189 1.63 18.66 -3.21
C GLN A 189 1.88 19.00 -4.68
N GLY A 190 2.84 18.31 -5.33
CA GLY A 190 3.13 18.52 -6.74
C GLY A 190 1.92 18.32 -7.66
N PHE A 191 1.04 17.35 -7.35
CA PHE A 191 -0.21 17.19 -8.08
C PHE A 191 -1.11 18.42 -7.98
N PHE A 192 -1.31 18.95 -6.77
CA PHE A 192 -2.17 20.11 -6.54
C PHE A 192 -1.59 21.41 -7.11
N GLU A 193 -0.27 21.52 -7.20
CA GLU A 193 0.40 22.65 -7.87
C GLU A 193 0.14 22.68 -9.37
N HIS A 194 -0.03 21.50 -10.02
CA HIS A 194 -0.44 21.37 -11.42
C HIS A 194 -1.95 21.58 -11.62
N HIS A 195 -2.78 21.21 -10.63
CA HIS A 195 -4.24 21.24 -10.70
C HIS A 195 -4.82 22.27 -9.72
N LYS A 196 -4.42 23.54 -9.86
CA LYS A 196 -4.81 24.64 -8.96
C LYS A 196 -6.31 24.91 -8.95
N ASP A 197 -7.01 24.56 -10.03
CA ASP A 197 -8.47 24.65 -10.14
C ASP A 197 -9.19 23.84 -9.05
N LEU A 198 -8.59 22.77 -8.57
CA LEU A 198 -9.13 21.95 -7.48
C LEU A 198 -9.07 22.66 -6.12
N LEU A 199 -8.11 23.57 -5.94
CA LEU A 199 -7.92 24.32 -4.70
C LEU A 199 -8.96 25.42 -4.49
N GLU A 200 -9.75 25.74 -5.53
CA GLU A 200 -10.83 26.74 -5.46
C GLU A 200 -12.04 26.26 -4.64
N TYR A 201 -12.08 24.95 -4.29
CA TYR A 201 -13.15 24.42 -3.48
C TYR A 201 -12.99 24.79 -2.01
N GLU A 202 -13.80 25.72 -1.50
CA GLU A 202 -13.71 26.27 -0.14
C GLU A 202 -13.81 25.27 1.02
N LYS A 203 -14.43 24.07 0.76
CA LYS A 203 -14.59 22.99 1.75
C LYS A 203 -13.54 21.88 1.60
N LEU A 204 -12.52 22.12 0.78
CA LEU A 204 -11.37 21.22 0.67
C LEU A 204 -10.36 21.53 1.78
N THR A 205 -9.94 20.49 2.50
CA THR A 205 -8.81 20.56 3.45
C THR A 205 -7.70 19.63 2.97
N LEU A 206 -6.50 20.14 2.79
CA LEU A 206 -5.31 19.35 2.50
C LEU A 206 -4.47 19.16 3.78
N LYS A 207 -4.12 17.89 4.08
CA LYS A 207 -3.21 17.49 5.15
C LYS A 207 -2.07 16.66 4.54
N LEU A 208 -1.18 17.34 3.81
CA LEU A 208 -0.06 16.73 3.09
C LEU A 208 1.23 16.83 3.92
N THR A 209 1.19 16.30 5.13
CA THR A 209 2.25 16.40 6.14
C THR A 209 2.82 15.04 6.52
N ASN A 210 2.56 14.00 5.73
CA ASN A 210 2.91 12.63 6.04
C ASN A 210 2.39 12.19 7.42
N PRO A 211 1.06 12.09 7.60
CA PRO A 211 0.45 11.85 8.91
C PRO A 211 0.95 10.55 9.53
N THR A 212 1.21 10.60 10.82
CA THR A 212 1.54 9.43 11.65
C THR A 212 0.34 8.48 11.75
N ASP A 213 0.55 7.29 12.31
CA ASP A 213 -0.54 6.30 12.49
C ASP A 213 -1.64 6.83 13.41
N ASP A 214 -1.27 7.51 14.50
CA ASP A 214 -2.24 8.11 15.42
C ASP A 214 -3.04 9.23 14.76
N GLU A 215 -2.39 10.07 13.96
CA GLU A 215 -3.07 11.11 13.17
C GLU A 215 -3.98 10.51 12.11
N THR A 216 -3.55 9.43 11.48
CA THR A 216 -4.32 8.67 10.49
C THR A 216 -5.54 8.02 11.13
N LEU A 217 -5.38 7.36 12.29
CA LEU A 217 -6.48 6.80 13.07
C LEU A 217 -7.50 7.88 13.45
N LYS A 218 -7.01 9.04 13.93
CA LYS A 218 -7.88 10.17 14.26
C LYS A 218 -8.66 10.67 13.05
N LEU A 219 -8.04 10.75 11.87
CA LEU A 219 -8.73 11.11 10.64
C LEU A 219 -9.87 10.13 10.32
N TYR A 220 -9.64 8.81 10.41
CA TYR A 220 -10.71 7.83 10.23
C TYR A 220 -11.84 7.98 11.24
N GLN A 221 -11.52 8.30 12.49
CA GLN A 221 -12.50 8.44 13.56
C GLN A 221 -13.30 9.75 13.50
N GLU A 222 -12.78 10.80 12.87
CA GLU A 222 -13.45 12.10 12.74
C GLU A 222 -14.32 12.23 11.48
N HIS A 223 -14.15 11.34 10.50
CA HIS A 223 -14.86 11.41 9.21
C HIS A 223 -15.93 10.32 9.11
N SER A 224 -16.85 10.47 8.19
CA SER A 224 -18.00 9.57 8.07
C SER A 224 -18.06 8.74 6.79
N ILE A 225 -17.28 9.09 5.78
CA ILE A 225 -17.22 8.40 4.48
C ILE A 225 -15.77 8.43 3.99
N PHE A 226 -15.26 7.29 3.56
CA PHE A 226 -13.95 7.20 2.94
C PHE A 226 -14.07 7.14 1.41
N MET A 227 -13.33 8.02 0.73
CA MET A 227 -13.28 8.11 -0.73
C MET A 227 -12.07 7.36 -1.26
N ALA A 228 -12.30 6.39 -2.14
CA ALA A 228 -11.27 5.56 -2.76
C ALA A 228 -11.44 5.46 -4.29
N PRO A 229 -11.45 6.59 -5.03
CA PRO A 229 -11.70 6.60 -6.47
C PRO A 229 -10.45 6.28 -7.30
N SER A 230 -9.53 5.47 -6.80
CA SER A 230 -8.31 5.08 -7.50
C SER A 230 -8.61 4.26 -8.76
N PHE A 231 -7.83 4.48 -9.82
CA PHE A 231 -7.99 3.79 -11.10
C PHE A 231 -7.16 2.51 -11.24
N LEU A 232 -6.25 2.26 -10.30
CA LEU A 232 -5.18 1.27 -10.48
C LEU A 232 -5.04 0.29 -9.30
N GLU A 233 -6.14 0.00 -8.60
CA GLU A 233 -6.08 -0.96 -7.48
C GLU A 233 -6.36 -2.41 -7.93
N TYR A 234 -6.80 -2.63 -9.16
CA TYR A 234 -6.98 -3.96 -9.78
C TYR A 234 -7.68 -4.98 -8.89
N GLY A 235 -8.80 -4.58 -8.30
CA GLY A 235 -9.67 -5.45 -7.52
C GLY A 235 -9.15 -5.84 -6.14
N HIS A 236 -8.09 -5.19 -5.64
CA HIS A 236 -7.60 -5.39 -4.29
C HIS A 236 -7.64 -4.09 -3.48
N PRO A 237 -8.17 -4.10 -2.25
CA PRO A 237 -8.15 -2.91 -1.41
C PRO A 237 -6.73 -2.61 -0.92
N ASN A 238 -6.28 -1.35 -1.07
CA ASN A 238 -5.05 -0.90 -0.43
C ASN A 238 -5.21 -0.77 1.09
N LEU A 239 -4.12 -0.59 1.83
CA LEU A 239 -4.14 -0.54 3.30
C LEU A 239 -5.08 0.54 3.83
N SER A 240 -5.09 1.74 3.24
CA SER A 240 -5.96 2.83 3.72
C SER A 240 -7.46 2.53 3.60
N ILE A 241 -7.87 1.72 2.62
CA ILE A 241 -9.24 1.22 2.51
C ILE A 241 -9.53 0.23 3.65
N LEU A 242 -8.62 -0.72 3.90
CA LEU A 242 -8.77 -1.70 4.98
C LEU A 242 -8.82 -1.04 6.36
N GLU A 243 -7.96 -0.07 6.60
CA GLU A 243 -7.93 0.73 7.82
C GLU A 243 -9.23 1.52 8.01
N ALA A 244 -9.72 2.18 6.95
CA ALA A 244 -11.01 2.89 6.99
C ALA A 244 -12.18 1.94 7.28
N MET A 245 -12.22 0.76 6.64
CA MET A 245 -13.24 -0.27 6.91
C MET A 245 -13.16 -0.78 8.33
N SER A 246 -11.95 -1.01 8.85
CA SER A 246 -11.72 -1.43 10.24
C SER A 246 -12.19 -0.37 11.24
N CYS A 247 -12.07 0.91 10.90
CA CYS A 247 -12.63 2.02 11.68
C CYS A 247 -14.15 2.21 11.48
N GLY A 248 -14.81 1.39 10.67
CA GLY A 248 -16.25 1.43 10.43
C GLY A 248 -16.71 2.53 9.48
N LEU A 249 -15.85 3.03 8.57
CA LEU A 249 -16.26 3.98 7.54
C LEU A 249 -16.85 3.24 6.33
N PRO A 250 -17.97 3.68 5.80
CA PRO A 250 -18.43 3.27 4.47
C PRO A 250 -17.45 3.77 3.42
N ILE A 251 -17.17 2.90 2.43
CA ILE A 251 -16.24 3.18 1.34
C ILE A 251 -17.02 3.57 0.08
N VAL A 252 -16.61 4.64 -0.56
CA VAL A 252 -17.07 5.03 -1.90
C VAL A 252 -15.87 5.04 -2.84
N GLY A 253 -15.90 4.19 -3.83
CA GLY A 253 -14.80 4.02 -4.78
C GLY A 253 -15.28 3.78 -6.20
N THR A 254 -14.32 3.59 -7.10
CA THR A 254 -14.56 3.14 -8.48
C THR A 254 -14.71 1.61 -8.49
N CYS A 255 -15.54 1.10 -9.39
CA CYS A 255 -15.56 -0.32 -9.74
C CYS A 255 -14.61 -0.53 -10.92
N ASN A 256 -13.47 -1.11 -10.69
CA ASN A 256 -12.53 -1.54 -11.73
C ASN A 256 -12.45 -3.06 -11.74
#